data_ca50666d660fabd00a51d4eb16b24d61
#
_entry.id   ca50666d660fabd00a51d4eb16b24d61
#
_cell.length_a   1.000
_cell.length_b   1.000
_cell.length_c   1.000
_cell.angle_alpha   90.00
_cell.angle_beta   90.00
_cell.angle_gamma   90.00
#
_symmetry.space_group_name_H-M   'P 1'
#
loop_
_entity.id
_entity.type
_entity.pdbx_description
1 polymer ?
#
loop_
_entity_poly.entity_id
_entity_poly.type
_entity_poly.pdbx_seq_one_letter_code
_entity_poly.pdbx_strand_id
1 'polypeptide(L)'
;MKSFKEKIIIGIDHGYGNIKTANHCFKTGITTHDSEPLFTKDMLTYNGKYYLIGEGHKEFLPEKQNDDDYYILTLAAIATELADEGLTEAGVIIAAGLPLTWTSGQKSDFSAYLSKNKEVDFTFRNVDYHIRISDDV
;
A
#
# COMPACT_ATOMS: atom_id res chain seq x y z
N MET A 1 -9.41 -2.29 -11.89
CA MET A 1 -7.99 -2.35 -12.31
C MET A 1 -7.87 -2.38 -13.81
N LYS A 2 -6.80 -1.83 -14.31
CA LYS A 2 -6.46 -1.92 -15.73
C LYS A 2 -5.16 -2.70 -15.88
N SER A 3 -5.04 -3.46 -16.96
CA SER A 3 -3.78 -4.13 -17.27
C SER A 3 -3.07 -3.39 -18.41
N PHE A 4 -1.74 -3.40 -18.37
CA PHE A 4 -0.91 -2.76 -19.38
C PHE A 4 0.38 -3.57 -19.51
N LYS A 5 0.62 -4.18 -20.68
CA LYS A 5 1.78 -5.03 -20.96
C LYS A 5 2.00 -6.07 -19.85
N GLU A 6 0.96 -6.82 -19.51
CA GLU A 6 0.98 -7.83 -18.46
C GLU A 6 1.14 -7.27 -17.06
N LYS A 7 1.07 -5.94 -16.89
CA LYS A 7 1.09 -5.29 -15.59
C LYS A 7 -0.28 -4.74 -15.27
N ILE A 8 -0.57 -4.64 -13.99
CA ILE A 8 -1.84 -4.12 -13.50
C ILE A 8 -1.60 -2.73 -12.94
N ILE A 9 -2.38 -1.76 -13.41
CA ILE A 9 -2.30 -0.40 -12.89
C ILE A 9 -3.31 -0.26 -11.77
N ILE A 10 -2.83 0.08 -10.58
CA ILE A 10 -3.68 0.28 -9.40
C ILE A 10 -3.59 1.73 -8.97
N GLY A 11 -4.72 2.44 -9.07
CA GLY A 11 -4.83 3.80 -8.57
C GLY A 11 -5.07 3.78 -7.07
N ILE A 12 -4.27 4.54 -6.32
CA ILE A 12 -4.39 4.63 -4.87
C ILE A 12 -4.40 6.10 -4.48
N ASP A 13 -5.50 6.52 -3.85
CA ASP A 13 -5.62 7.86 -3.31
C ASP A 13 -5.18 7.83 -1.85
N HIS A 14 -4.05 8.48 -1.58
CA HIS A 14 -3.46 8.57 -0.24
C HIS A 14 -4.02 9.79 0.47
N GLY A 15 -5.22 9.66 1.02
CA GLY A 15 -5.88 10.75 1.71
C GLY A 15 -5.45 10.87 3.17
N TYR A 16 -5.84 11.99 3.79
CA TYR A 16 -5.53 12.24 5.20
C TYR A 16 -6.31 11.33 6.14
N GLY A 17 -7.53 11.01 5.79
CA GLY A 17 -8.39 10.17 6.63
C GLY A 17 -8.58 8.76 6.12
N ASN A 18 -8.47 8.56 4.82
CA ASN A 18 -8.72 7.27 4.19
C ASN A 18 -7.77 7.03 3.04
N ILE A 19 -7.49 5.74 2.83
CA ILE A 19 -6.80 5.25 1.64
C ILE A 19 -7.88 4.69 0.73
N LYS A 20 -7.91 5.08 -0.53
CA LYS A 20 -8.95 4.66 -1.47
C LYS A 20 -8.34 4.05 -2.72
N THR A 21 -8.96 2.98 -3.19
CA THR A 21 -8.69 2.41 -4.51
C THR A 21 -9.99 2.44 -5.30
N ALA A 22 -9.99 1.87 -6.51
CA ALA A 22 -11.20 1.85 -7.34
C ALA A 22 -12.37 1.16 -6.65
N ASN A 23 -12.11 0.12 -5.85
CA ASN A 23 -13.16 -0.72 -5.27
C ASN A 23 -13.16 -0.74 -3.74
N HIS A 24 -12.19 -0.13 -3.10
CA HIS A 24 -12.02 -0.23 -1.65
C HIS A 24 -11.66 1.10 -1.00
N CYS A 25 -12.00 1.21 0.27
CA CYS A 25 -11.67 2.38 1.08
C CYS A 25 -11.46 1.91 2.51
N PHE A 26 -10.37 2.32 3.14
CA PHE A 26 -10.14 2.02 4.55
C PHE A 26 -9.45 3.20 5.22
N LYS A 27 -9.51 3.24 6.56
CA LYS A 27 -8.93 4.35 7.32
C LYS A 27 -7.43 4.41 7.18
N THR A 28 -6.88 5.62 7.10
CA THR A 28 -5.44 5.85 7.14
C THR A 28 -4.98 5.67 8.57
N GLY A 29 -4.85 4.43 8.99
CA GLY A 29 -4.45 4.07 10.34
C GLY A 29 -3.67 2.78 10.33
N ILE A 30 -2.68 2.68 11.22
CA ILE A 30 -1.81 1.51 11.27
C ILE A 30 -1.19 1.42 12.67
N THR A 31 -1.11 0.20 13.19
CA THR A 31 -0.33 -0.09 14.39
C THR A 31 0.65 -1.20 14.08
N THR A 32 1.84 -1.13 14.68
CA THR A 32 2.93 -2.06 14.42
C THR A 32 3.18 -2.93 15.64
N HIS A 33 3.38 -4.24 15.41
CA HIS A 33 3.58 -5.21 16.49
C HIS A 33 4.76 -6.13 16.14
N ASP A 34 5.56 -6.47 17.15
CA ASP A 34 6.69 -7.39 16.97
C ASP A 34 6.28 -8.86 17.09
N SER A 35 5.12 -9.13 17.69
CA SER A 35 4.57 -10.48 17.80
C SER A 35 3.16 -10.49 17.23
N GLU A 36 2.72 -11.68 16.80
CA GLU A 36 1.44 -11.82 16.13
C GLU A 36 0.27 -11.49 17.05
N PRO A 37 -0.53 -10.45 16.73
CA PRO A 37 -1.72 -10.13 17.51
C PRO A 37 -2.78 -11.23 17.37
N LEU A 38 -3.59 -11.40 18.41
CA LEU A 38 -4.68 -12.38 18.42
C LEU A 38 -5.98 -11.74 17.93
N PHE A 39 -6.81 -12.55 17.27
CA PHE A 39 -8.18 -12.15 16.89
C PHE A 39 -8.24 -10.89 16.02
N THR A 40 -7.36 -10.80 15.03
CA THR A 40 -7.32 -9.64 14.15
C THR A 40 -7.80 -10.02 12.75
N LYS A 41 -8.40 -9.05 12.05
CA LYS A 41 -8.90 -9.25 10.69
C LYS A 41 -7.93 -8.72 9.65
N ASP A 42 -7.58 -7.47 9.76
CA ASP A 42 -6.84 -6.76 8.71
C ASP A 42 -5.37 -6.66 9.08
N MET A 43 -4.73 -7.83 9.20
CA MET A 43 -3.33 -7.92 9.57
C MET A 43 -2.47 -8.12 8.32
N LEU A 44 -1.42 -7.30 8.22
CA LEU A 44 -0.41 -7.44 7.18
C LEU A 44 0.92 -7.82 7.84
N THR A 45 1.57 -8.85 7.31
CA THR A 45 2.88 -9.29 7.78
C THR A 45 3.93 -8.98 6.72
N TYR A 46 4.97 -8.29 7.12
CA TYR A 46 6.05 -7.89 6.22
C TYR A 46 7.36 -7.74 7.01
N ASN A 47 8.43 -8.34 6.50
CA ASN A 47 9.77 -8.28 7.12
C ASN A 47 9.78 -8.64 8.61
N GLY A 48 9.00 -9.66 8.98
CA GLY A 48 8.98 -10.15 10.35
C GLY A 48 8.20 -9.31 11.34
N LYS A 49 7.46 -8.31 10.86
CA LYS A 49 6.60 -7.48 11.71
C LYS A 49 5.14 -7.63 11.31
N TYR A 50 4.27 -7.35 12.26
CA TYR A 50 2.83 -7.46 12.09
C TYR A 50 2.20 -6.08 12.18
N TYR A 51 1.36 -5.76 11.21
CA TYR A 51 0.72 -4.45 11.12
C TYR A 51 -0.80 -4.62 11.09
N LEU A 52 -1.49 -3.87 11.93
CA LEU A 52 -2.96 -3.82 11.90
C LEU A 52 -3.39 -2.61 11.08
N ILE A 53 -4.09 -2.87 10.00
CA ILE A 53 -4.47 -1.85 9.02
C ILE A 53 -5.83 -1.27 9.38
N GLY A 54 -5.95 0.07 9.30
CA GLY A 54 -7.21 0.75 9.59
C GLY A 54 -7.42 1.04 11.06
N GLU A 55 -6.43 0.72 11.92
CA GLU A 55 -6.49 1.01 13.34
C GLU A 55 -5.56 2.18 13.68
N GLY A 56 -5.94 2.96 14.68
CA GLY A 56 -5.18 4.14 15.06
C GLY A 56 -5.44 5.30 14.10
N HIS A 57 -4.59 6.30 14.18
CA HIS A 57 -4.66 7.46 13.30
C HIS A 57 -3.29 7.81 12.78
N LYS A 58 -3.19 8.08 11.50
CA LYS A 58 -1.93 8.46 10.88
C LYS A 58 -2.14 9.71 10.04
N GLU A 59 -1.35 10.74 10.32
CA GLU A 59 -1.36 11.95 9.52
C GLU A 59 -0.54 11.74 8.25
N PHE A 60 -1.09 12.10 7.12
CA PHE A 60 -0.41 11.96 5.85
C PHE A 60 0.41 13.21 5.56
N LEU A 61 1.67 13.21 5.98
CA LEU A 61 2.61 14.33 5.80
C LEU A 61 3.76 13.89 4.89
N PRO A 62 4.24 14.80 4.00
CA PRO A 62 5.35 14.44 3.10
C PRO A 62 6.61 13.97 3.81
N GLU A 63 6.91 14.54 4.98
CA GLU A 63 8.11 14.20 5.77
C GLU A 63 8.01 12.84 6.40
N LYS A 64 6.80 12.26 6.49
CA LYS A 64 6.58 10.96 7.12
C LYS A 64 6.97 9.79 6.25
N GLN A 65 7.36 10.01 5.01
CA GLN A 65 7.78 8.92 4.13
C GLN A 65 9.05 8.23 4.62
N ASN A 66 9.67 8.74 5.68
CA ASN A 66 10.83 8.08 6.29
C ASN A 66 10.45 6.87 7.14
N ASP A 67 9.20 6.75 7.58
CA ASP A 67 8.73 5.53 8.22
C ASP A 67 7.98 4.69 7.18
N ASP A 68 7.79 3.42 7.46
CA ASP A 68 7.21 2.51 6.48
C ASP A 68 5.69 2.41 6.54
N ASP A 69 5.03 3.23 7.36
CA ASP A 69 3.59 3.10 7.54
C ASP A 69 2.81 3.28 6.24
N TYR A 70 3.13 4.32 5.47
CA TYR A 70 2.43 4.56 4.20
C TYR A 70 2.76 3.51 3.16
N TYR A 71 3.98 2.96 3.22
CA TYR A 71 4.36 1.86 2.35
C TYR A 71 3.51 0.62 2.66
N ILE A 72 3.37 0.29 3.93
CA ILE A 72 2.56 -0.84 4.37
C ILE A 72 1.08 -0.63 4.00
N LEU A 73 0.55 0.57 4.20
CA LEU A 73 -0.82 0.89 3.79
C LEU A 73 -1.02 0.72 2.29
N THR A 74 0.01 1.07 1.50
CA THR A 74 -0.02 0.88 0.05
C THR A 74 -0.04 -0.60 -0.31
N LEU A 75 0.75 -1.44 0.38
CA LEU A 75 0.71 -2.88 0.15
C LEU A 75 -0.68 -3.45 0.46
N ALA A 76 -1.31 -3.00 1.53
CA ALA A 76 -2.67 -3.43 1.87
C ALA A 76 -3.66 -3.04 0.77
N ALA A 77 -3.54 -1.82 0.25
CA ALA A 77 -4.40 -1.35 -0.84
C ALA A 77 -4.23 -2.20 -2.09
N ILE A 78 -3.00 -2.52 -2.45
CA ILE A 78 -2.71 -3.40 -3.59
C ILE A 78 -3.34 -4.77 -3.36
N ALA A 79 -3.17 -5.33 -2.17
CA ALA A 79 -3.72 -6.66 -1.86
C ALA A 79 -5.24 -6.70 -1.99
N THR A 80 -5.96 -5.66 -1.55
CA THR A 80 -7.42 -5.64 -1.67
C THR A 80 -7.86 -5.69 -3.13
N GLU A 81 -7.17 -4.97 -4.01
CA GLU A 81 -7.50 -4.98 -5.43
C GLU A 81 -7.13 -6.31 -6.09
N LEU A 82 -5.98 -6.90 -5.74
CA LEU A 82 -5.59 -8.20 -6.28
C LEU A 82 -6.55 -9.29 -5.81
N ALA A 83 -7.00 -9.23 -4.57
CA ALA A 83 -7.95 -10.22 -4.04
C ALA A 83 -9.25 -10.21 -4.84
N ASP A 84 -9.73 -9.03 -5.25
CA ASP A 84 -10.95 -8.92 -6.07
C ASP A 84 -10.79 -9.64 -7.41
N GLU A 85 -9.58 -9.69 -7.93
CA GLU A 85 -9.29 -10.36 -9.20
C GLU A 85 -8.84 -11.81 -9.02
N GLY A 86 -8.80 -12.29 -7.78
CA GLY A 86 -8.34 -13.65 -7.49
C GLY A 86 -6.85 -13.84 -7.71
N LEU A 87 -6.06 -12.77 -7.64
CA LEU A 87 -4.63 -12.81 -7.91
C LEU A 87 -3.83 -12.73 -6.60
N THR A 88 -2.75 -13.51 -6.53
CA THR A 88 -1.79 -13.45 -5.42
C THR A 88 -0.41 -13.06 -5.92
N GLU A 89 -0.22 -13.00 -7.22
CA GLU A 89 1.04 -12.64 -7.84
C GLU A 89 0.76 -11.74 -9.05
N ALA A 90 1.46 -10.62 -9.14
CA ALA A 90 1.25 -9.69 -10.25
C ALA A 90 2.39 -8.69 -10.38
N GLY A 91 2.55 -8.16 -11.60
CA GLY A 91 3.32 -6.94 -11.82
C GLY A 91 2.37 -5.76 -11.64
N VAL A 92 2.77 -4.79 -10.85
CA VAL A 92 1.91 -3.67 -10.45
C VAL A 92 2.56 -2.34 -10.79
N ILE A 93 1.78 -1.44 -11.37
CA ILE A 93 2.14 -0.04 -11.52
C ILE A 93 1.24 0.76 -10.59
N ILE A 94 1.84 1.52 -9.69
CA ILE A 94 1.09 2.32 -8.73
C ILE A 94 0.85 3.71 -9.29
N ALA A 95 -0.41 4.10 -9.42
CA ALA A 95 -0.79 5.47 -9.79
C ALA A 95 -1.27 6.16 -8.51
N ALA A 96 -0.38 6.91 -7.87
CA ALA A 96 -0.68 7.55 -6.60
C ALA A 96 -1.40 8.88 -6.78
N GLY A 97 -2.54 9.04 -6.12
CA GLY A 97 -3.24 10.32 -6.02
C GLY A 97 -2.74 11.05 -4.79
N LEU A 98 -2.15 12.22 -4.99
CA LEU A 98 -1.51 12.99 -3.93
C LEU A 98 -2.17 14.36 -3.78
N PRO A 99 -2.06 14.99 -2.59
CA PRO A 99 -2.62 16.33 -2.41
C PRO A 99 -2.11 17.32 -3.43
N LEU A 100 -3.00 18.15 -3.96
CA LEU A 100 -2.65 19.15 -4.99
C LEU A 100 -1.65 20.20 -4.47
N THR A 101 -1.59 20.37 -3.16
CA THR A 101 -0.68 21.33 -2.53
C THR A 101 0.77 20.87 -2.51
N TRP A 102 1.01 19.58 -2.82
CA TRP A 102 2.37 19.05 -2.83
C TRP A 102 3.17 19.58 -4.02
N THR A 103 4.46 19.87 -3.81
CA THR A 103 5.37 20.28 -4.89
C THR A 103 5.71 19.08 -5.78
N SER A 104 6.27 19.37 -6.95
CA SER A 104 6.75 18.31 -7.85
C SER A 104 7.81 17.43 -7.18
N GLY A 105 8.70 18.05 -6.40
CA GLY A 105 9.72 17.31 -5.65
C GLY A 105 9.13 16.36 -4.63
N GLN A 106 8.12 16.83 -3.87
CA GLN A 106 7.45 16.00 -2.88
C GLN A 106 6.75 14.80 -3.54
N LYS A 107 6.08 15.03 -4.67
CA LYS A 107 5.41 13.96 -5.42
C LYS A 107 6.42 12.94 -5.93
N SER A 108 7.53 13.41 -6.47
CA SER A 108 8.58 12.55 -7.01
C SER A 108 9.21 11.70 -5.90
N ASP A 109 9.49 12.32 -4.74
CA ASP A 109 10.07 11.59 -3.61
C ASP A 109 9.14 10.51 -3.09
N PHE A 110 7.85 10.81 -3.02
CA PHE A 110 6.87 9.82 -2.54
C PHE A 110 6.71 8.67 -3.55
N SER A 111 6.72 8.99 -4.84
CA SER A 111 6.66 7.97 -5.89
C SER A 111 7.86 7.03 -5.80
N ALA A 112 9.06 7.59 -5.63
CA ALA A 112 10.27 6.80 -5.47
C ALA A 112 10.21 5.93 -4.22
N TYR A 113 9.69 6.48 -3.13
CA TYR A 113 9.50 5.74 -1.88
C TYR A 113 8.56 4.54 -2.07
N LEU A 114 7.43 4.71 -2.76
CA LEU A 114 6.48 3.63 -2.98
C LEU A 114 7.06 2.53 -3.87
N SER A 115 7.99 2.86 -4.75
CA SER A 115 8.61 1.87 -5.66
C SER A 115 10.03 1.49 -5.25
N LYS A 116 10.39 1.72 -3.99
CA LYS A 116 11.76 1.46 -3.50
C LYS A 116 12.19 0.00 -3.60
N ASN A 117 11.25 -0.93 -3.54
CA ASN A 117 11.52 -2.35 -3.72
C ASN A 117 10.87 -2.82 -5.01
N LYS A 118 11.65 -3.46 -5.88
CA LYS A 118 11.11 -3.96 -7.15
C LYS A 118 10.27 -5.21 -6.98
N GLU A 119 10.59 -6.03 -5.98
CA GLU A 119 9.82 -7.22 -5.64
C GLU A 119 9.50 -7.20 -4.17
N VAL A 120 8.27 -7.54 -3.81
CA VAL A 120 7.80 -7.52 -2.43
C VAL A 120 6.99 -8.77 -2.15
N ASP A 121 7.35 -9.45 -1.06
CA ASP A 121 6.57 -10.57 -0.53
C ASP A 121 5.94 -10.14 0.79
N PHE A 122 4.66 -10.31 0.92
CA PHE A 122 3.96 -9.99 2.16
C PHE A 122 2.71 -10.83 2.30
N THR A 123 2.15 -10.87 3.51
CA THR A 123 0.91 -11.59 3.80
C THR A 123 -0.14 -10.59 4.26
N PHE A 124 -1.34 -10.70 3.71
CA PHE A 124 -2.46 -9.86 4.14
C PHE A 124 -3.73 -10.68 4.23
N ARG A 125 -4.42 -10.59 5.37
CA ARG A 125 -5.64 -11.38 5.65
C ARG A 125 -5.39 -12.88 5.42
N ASN A 126 -4.23 -13.35 5.87
CA ASN A 126 -3.81 -14.76 5.78
C ASN A 126 -3.58 -15.25 4.35
N VAL A 127 -3.37 -14.36 3.40
CA VAL A 127 -3.05 -14.70 2.02
C VAL A 127 -1.67 -14.16 1.69
N ASP A 128 -0.81 -15.01 1.14
CA ASP A 128 0.54 -14.61 0.74
C ASP A 128 0.51 -13.98 -0.64
N TYR A 129 1.11 -12.80 -0.77
CA TYR A 129 1.21 -12.07 -2.03
C TYR A 129 2.65 -11.90 -2.44
N HIS A 130 2.90 -12.01 -3.73
CA HIS A 130 4.19 -11.68 -4.34
C HIS A 130 3.93 -10.69 -5.47
N ILE A 131 4.47 -9.50 -5.34
CA ILE A 131 4.25 -8.46 -6.34
C ILE A 131 5.57 -7.91 -6.86
N ARG A 132 5.56 -7.44 -8.10
CA ARG A 132 6.66 -6.70 -8.71
C ARG A 132 6.15 -5.30 -8.97
N ILE A 133 6.82 -4.31 -8.39
CA ILE A 133 6.41 -2.91 -8.51
C ILE A 133 7.26 -2.22 -9.56
N SER A 134 6.59 -1.55 -10.48
CA SER A 134 7.23 -0.78 -11.53
C SER A 134 6.86 0.70 -11.36
N ASP A 135 7.80 1.58 -11.64
CA ASP A 135 7.59 3.02 -11.59
C ASP A 135 7.25 3.61 -12.96
N ASP A 136 7.03 2.77 -13.95
CA ASP A 136 6.74 3.19 -15.32
C ASP A 136 5.26 3.47 -15.50
N VAL A 137 4.84 4.65 -15.19
CA VAL A 137 3.46 5.07 -15.45
C VAL A 137 3.44 6.02 -16.61
#